data_65e7715db600b7616f486f88457fd9ea
#
_entry.id   65e7715db600b7616f486f88457fd9ea
#
_cell.length_a   1.000
_cell.length_b   1.000
_cell.length_c   1.000
_cell.angle_alpha   90.00
_cell.angle_beta   90.00
_cell.angle_gamma   90.00
#
_symmetry.space_group_name_H-M   'P 1'
#
loop_
_entity.id
_entity.type
_entity.pdbx_description
1 polymer ?
#
loop_
_entity_poly.entity_id
_entity_poly.type
_entity_poly.pdbx_seq_one_letter_code
_entity_poly.pdbx_strand_id
1 'polypeptide(L)'
;MNKHFPLILAFCTLCISSSVHATGKLLSYQLVKSYTTAELAEFWRKNHVPKMIISAKDSVDVYEITYETQFMECNPQPVIASGLFFLPHHKRTNLPLLCYDHGTEIRREREITMNGEQTLCLGFATDGYAVAFPDYVGLGIGEKDQLYLNAESEARSSVDMLRAVKDLSIILSYDLNNKLFITGYSQGGHAAMATHKLIQEKFGDEFQVTASSPMSGPYDVYFTVDNGKDREYTYPGFLMMLVKSYYDTKKPGVNMKEALKAPYDSIIPPLLDGCSSLSQLDQYLPSIPYKALTDEFVNDYLHNPNSGFKQYLKENSVYNWKPEAPMQLCYCNSDEEVNYQNSLTAYETMTKNGSTNVKLRMSGKKFKHVNCALFAAVYTKMFFDAHLKGGNKNGPLMKRMLIDIGKLAVKP
;
A
#
# COMPACT_ATOMS: atom_id res chain seq x y z
N MET A 1 -49.12 21.26 54.85
CA MET A 1 -48.00 20.36 54.54
C MET A 1 -47.88 20.29 53.05
N ASN A 2 -47.09 21.20 52.47
CA ASN A 2 -46.81 21.23 51.02
C ASN A 2 -45.48 20.54 50.76
N LYS A 3 -45.49 19.41 50.03
CA LYS A 3 -44.31 18.71 49.56
C LYS A 3 -43.97 19.23 48.17
N HIS A 4 -42.88 20.01 48.07
CA HIS A 4 -42.25 20.34 46.78
C HIS A 4 -41.36 19.19 46.35
N PHE A 5 -41.66 18.58 45.18
CA PHE A 5 -40.73 17.68 44.46
C PHE A 5 -39.87 18.55 43.52
N PRO A 6 -38.55 18.42 43.51
CA PRO A 6 -37.73 19.04 42.48
C PRO A 6 -37.73 18.20 41.19
N LEU A 7 -38.08 18.88 40.11
CA LEU A 7 -38.00 18.35 38.76
C LEU A 7 -36.52 18.35 38.33
N ILE A 8 -35.90 17.16 38.26
CA ILE A 8 -34.55 17.02 37.70
C ILE A 8 -34.70 16.98 36.19
N LEU A 9 -34.34 18.09 35.51
CA LEU A 9 -34.19 18.15 34.07
C LEU A 9 -32.84 17.45 33.71
N ALA A 10 -32.92 16.22 33.21
CA ALA A 10 -31.77 15.56 32.60
C ALA A 10 -31.50 16.20 31.22
N PHE A 11 -30.46 17.01 31.13
CA PHE A 11 -29.91 17.43 29.85
C PHE A 11 -29.19 16.26 29.22
N CYS A 12 -29.85 15.58 28.28
CA CYS A 12 -29.21 14.66 27.36
C CYS A 12 -28.40 15.49 26.34
N THR A 13 -27.13 15.72 26.61
CA THR A 13 -26.19 16.20 25.59
C THR A 13 -26.03 15.11 24.54
N LEU A 14 -26.79 15.25 23.44
CA LEU A 14 -26.46 14.53 22.22
C LEU A 14 -25.05 15.00 21.77
N CYS A 15 -24.02 14.20 22.06
CA CYS A 15 -22.78 14.31 21.34
C CYS A 15 -23.06 13.89 19.90
N ILE A 16 -23.39 14.84 19.04
CA ILE A 16 -23.30 14.67 17.60
C ILE A 16 -21.79 14.59 17.32
N SER A 17 -21.26 13.37 17.28
CA SER A 17 -19.97 13.13 16.68
C SER A 17 -20.12 13.41 15.18
N SER A 18 -19.88 14.65 14.77
CA SER A 18 -19.61 14.95 13.38
C SER A 18 -18.31 14.26 13.01
N SER A 19 -18.41 13.03 12.53
CA SER A 19 -17.32 12.39 11.82
C SER A 19 -17.03 13.27 10.60
N VAL A 20 -15.99 14.09 10.70
CA VAL A 20 -15.43 14.77 9.54
C VAL A 20 -14.86 13.67 8.65
N HIS A 21 -15.65 13.18 7.74
CA HIS A 21 -15.18 12.26 6.72
C HIS A 21 -14.52 13.14 5.67
N ALA A 22 -13.22 12.97 5.46
CA ALA A 22 -12.58 13.49 4.26
C ALA A 22 -13.32 12.89 3.06
N THR A 23 -13.65 13.75 2.12
CA THR A 23 -14.56 13.40 1.03
C THR A 23 -13.85 12.72 -0.15
N GLY A 24 -12.51 12.63 -0.13
CA GLY A 24 -11.71 12.23 -1.30
C GLY A 24 -11.89 13.20 -2.48
N LYS A 25 -12.25 14.45 -2.20
CA LYS A 25 -12.53 15.46 -3.21
C LYS A 25 -11.28 15.75 -4.03
N LEU A 26 -11.41 15.71 -5.36
CA LEU A 26 -10.38 16.18 -6.27
C LEU A 26 -10.14 17.68 -6.09
N LEU A 27 -8.90 18.08 -5.86
CA LEU A 27 -8.48 19.48 -5.71
C LEU A 27 -7.83 20.03 -6.97
N SER A 28 -6.91 19.27 -7.55
CA SER A 28 -6.25 19.64 -8.81
C SER A 28 -5.84 18.42 -9.60
N TYR A 29 -5.59 18.64 -10.90
CA TYR A 29 -5.00 17.65 -11.79
C TYR A 29 -4.13 18.33 -12.83
N GLN A 30 -3.06 17.67 -13.26
CA GLN A 30 -2.16 18.15 -14.31
C GLN A 30 -1.67 16.96 -15.14
N LEU A 31 -1.72 17.08 -16.48
CA LEU A 31 -1.04 16.14 -17.37
C LEU A 31 0.47 16.37 -17.24
N VAL A 32 1.20 15.37 -16.73
CA VAL A 32 2.64 15.49 -16.46
C VAL A 32 3.47 14.68 -17.45
N LYS A 33 2.89 13.65 -18.06
CA LYS A 33 3.58 12.81 -19.04
C LYS A 33 2.58 12.12 -19.96
N SER A 34 2.97 11.92 -21.23
CA SER A 34 2.28 11.01 -22.15
C SER A 34 3.30 10.04 -22.72
N TYR A 35 2.89 8.79 -22.83
CA TYR A 35 3.69 7.72 -23.43
C TYR A 35 2.97 7.19 -24.65
N THR A 36 3.64 7.21 -25.80
CA THR A 36 3.10 6.66 -27.05
C THR A 36 3.10 5.13 -27.04
N THR A 37 2.23 4.53 -27.82
CA THR A 37 2.21 3.07 -28.03
C THR A 37 3.56 2.54 -28.51
N ALA A 38 4.28 3.32 -29.35
CA ALA A 38 5.58 2.95 -29.88
C ALA A 38 6.65 2.92 -28.77
N GLU A 39 6.70 3.95 -27.91
CA GLU A 39 7.63 3.99 -26.76
C GLU A 39 7.39 2.84 -25.78
N LEU A 40 6.13 2.57 -25.47
CA LEU A 40 5.75 1.46 -24.59
C LEU A 40 6.09 0.11 -25.21
N ALA A 41 5.80 -0.11 -26.49
CA ALA A 41 6.14 -1.35 -27.18
C ALA A 41 7.66 -1.60 -27.23
N GLU A 42 8.44 -0.55 -27.50
CA GLU A 42 9.90 -0.62 -27.51
C GLU A 42 10.47 -0.86 -26.12
N PHE A 43 9.94 -0.20 -25.09
CA PHE A 43 10.32 -0.43 -23.70
C PHE A 43 10.12 -1.90 -23.30
N TRP A 44 8.95 -2.48 -23.57
CA TRP A 44 8.65 -3.87 -23.23
C TRP A 44 9.53 -4.85 -24.02
N ARG A 45 9.80 -4.52 -25.30
CA ARG A 45 10.72 -5.32 -26.14
C ARG A 45 12.14 -5.35 -25.57
N LYS A 46 12.68 -4.17 -25.16
CA LYS A 46 14.01 -4.05 -24.55
C LYS A 46 14.12 -4.81 -23.24
N ASN A 47 13.06 -4.83 -22.45
CA ASN A 47 13.00 -5.53 -21.18
C ASN A 47 12.52 -6.99 -21.30
N HIS A 48 12.48 -7.53 -22.52
CA HIS A 48 12.10 -8.92 -22.81
C HIS A 48 10.72 -9.33 -22.26
N VAL A 49 9.79 -8.38 -22.10
CA VAL A 49 8.41 -8.66 -21.68
C VAL A 49 7.60 -9.12 -22.88
N PRO A 50 7.09 -10.39 -22.90
CA PRO A 50 6.34 -10.89 -24.04
C PRO A 50 5.05 -10.11 -24.26
N LYS A 51 4.69 -9.83 -25.54
CA LYS A 51 3.44 -9.17 -25.93
C LYS A 51 2.16 -9.82 -25.39
N MET A 52 2.23 -11.13 -25.08
CA MET A 52 1.12 -11.85 -24.45
C MET A 52 0.91 -11.49 -22.97
N ILE A 53 1.90 -10.89 -22.31
CA ILE A 53 1.81 -10.39 -20.92
C ILE A 53 1.34 -8.94 -20.94
N ILE A 54 2.05 -8.08 -21.71
CA ILE A 54 1.70 -6.66 -21.91
C ILE A 54 1.71 -6.41 -23.40
N SER A 55 0.56 -6.04 -23.95
CA SER A 55 0.38 -5.94 -25.42
C SER A 55 0.62 -4.55 -25.99
N ALA A 56 0.79 -3.53 -25.15
CA ALA A 56 0.96 -2.12 -25.55
C ALA A 56 -0.08 -1.67 -26.59
N LYS A 57 -1.36 -1.82 -26.25
CA LYS A 57 -2.48 -1.54 -27.17
C LYS A 57 -2.82 -0.07 -27.29
N ASP A 58 -2.57 0.70 -26.22
CA ASP A 58 -2.93 2.09 -26.14
C ASP A 58 -1.75 2.94 -25.65
N SER A 59 -1.74 4.20 -26.04
CA SER A 59 -0.91 5.24 -25.44
C SER A 59 -1.43 5.52 -24.02
N VAL A 60 -0.61 6.08 -23.15
CA VAL A 60 -0.98 6.33 -21.75
C VAL A 60 -0.67 7.77 -21.39
N ASP A 61 -1.69 8.48 -20.93
CA ASP A 61 -1.56 9.79 -20.29
C ASP A 61 -1.39 9.61 -18.80
N VAL A 62 -0.41 10.30 -18.20
CA VAL A 62 -0.15 10.29 -16.77
C VAL A 62 -0.49 11.66 -16.19
N TYR A 63 -1.43 11.67 -15.28
CA TYR A 63 -1.84 12.87 -14.56
C TYR A 63 -1.32 12.81 -13.14
N GLU A 64 -0.77 13.91 -12.64
CA GLU A 64 -0.60 14.13 -11.22
C GLU A 64 -1.87 14.76 -10.67
N ILE A 65 -2.40 14.21 -9.57
CA ILE A 65 -3.62 14.71 -8.94
C ILE A 65 -3.39 15.01 -7.46
N THR A 66 -4.11 16.01 -6.95
CA THR A 66 -4.20 16.27 -5.51
C THR A 66 -5.65 16.12 -5.05
N TYR A 67 -5.81 15.63 -3.83
CA TYR A 67 -7.11 15.36 -3.25
C TYR A 67 -7.11 15.51 -1.73
N GLU A 68 -8.28 15.68 -1.15
CA GLU A 68 -8.48 15.69 0.31
C GLU A 68 -8.45 14.27 0.87
N THR A 69 -7.73 14.08 1.97
CA THR A 69 -7.73 12.86 2.78
C THR A 69 -7.60 13.20 4.26
N GLN A 70 -7.34 12.21 5.11
CA GLN A 70 -7.18 12.41 6.55
C GLN A 70 -5.78 11.99 7.01
N PHE A 71 -5.15 12.84 7.83
CA PHE A 71 -3.97 12.45 8.58
C PHE A 71 -4.40 11.74 9.86
N MET A 72 -3.93 10.50 10.04
CA MET A 72 -4.42 9.59 11.07
C MET A 72 -3.62 9.72 12.38
N GLU A 73 -3.79 10.86 13.06
CA GLU A 73 -3.36 11.09 14.44
C GLU A 73 -4.44 10.67 15.44
N CYS A 74 -4.21 10.96 16.75
CA CYS A 74 -5.22 10.79 17.81
C CYS A 74 -6.54 11.54 17.49
N ASN A 75 -6.44 12.67 16.79
CA ASN A 75 -7.56 13.42 16.27
C ASN A 75 -7.37 13.57 14.76
N PRO A 76 -8.01 12.77 13.93
CA PRO A 76 -7.86 12.84 12.47
C PRO A 76 -8.11 14.24 11.92
N GLN A 77 -7.21 14.73 11.08
CA GLN A 77 -7.27 16.06 10.46
C GLN A 77 -7.36 15.94 8.94
N PRO A 78 -8.17 16.78 8.28
CA PRO A 78 -8.13 16.85 6.82
C PRO A 78 -6.78 17.38 6.34
N VAL A 79 -6.21 16.74 5.32
CA VAL A 79 -4.93 17.09 4.71
C VAL A 79 -5.01 16.87 3.20
N ILE A 80 -4.05 17.45 2.47
CA ILE A 80 -3.88 17.23 1.04
C ILE A 80 -2.95 16.04 0.84
N ALA A 81 -3.39 15.08 0.03
CA ALA A 81 -2.56 14.02 -0.52
C ALA A 81 -2.47 14.15 -2.05
N SER A 82 -1.54 13.42 -2.64
CA SER A 82 -1.33 13.37 -4.09
C SER A 82 -1.23 11.96 -4.63
N GLY A 83 -1.14 11.83 -5.94
CA GLY A 83 -0.90 10.57 -6.60
C GLY A 83 -0.78 10.72 -8.11
N LEU A 84 -0.39 9.63 -8.78
CA LEU A 84 -0.41 9.55 -10.23
C LEU A 84 -1.64 8.78 -10.71
N PHE A 85 -2.22 9.25 -11.79
CA PHE A 85 -3.31 8.57 -12.46
C PHE A 85 -2.91 8.27 -13.90
N PHE A 86 -2.87 6.99 -14.25
CA PHE A 86 -2.51 6.50 -15.58
C PHE A 86 -3.78 6.16 -16.34
N LEU A 87 -4.06 6.90 -17.41
CA LEU A 87 -5.27 6.78 -18.19
C LEU A 87 -4.94 6.37 -19.64
N PRO A 88 -5.58 5.31 -20.19
CA PRO A 88 -5.50 5.01 -21.61
C PRO A 88 -5.92 6.22 -22.45
N HIS A 89 -5.13 6.58 -23.46
CA HIS A 89 -5.37 7.78 -24.24
C HIS A 89 -6.59 7.65 -25.17
N HIS A 90 -6.70 6.55 -25.91
CA HIS A 90 -7.76 6.34 -26.90
C HIS A 90 -8.97 5.62 -26.33
N LYS A 91 -8.77 4.59 -25.51
CA LYS A 91 -9.86 3.90 -24.83
C LYS A 91 -10.33 4.69 -23.63
N ARG A 92 -11.49 5.33 -23.73
CA ARG A 92 -12.07 6.18 -22.67
C ARG A 92 -13.34 5.61 -22.06
N THR A 93 -13.82 4.46 -22.52
CA THR A 93 -15.09 3.88 -22.06
C THR A 93 -14.91 2.48 -21.51
N ASN A 94 -15.78 2.13 -20.55
CA ASN A 94 -15.83 0.79 -19.95
C ASN A 94 -14.47 0.34 -19.35
N LEU A 95 -13.80 1.27 -18.66
CA LEU A 95 -12.47 1.03 -18.06
C LEU A 95 -12.61 0.36 -16.69
N PRO A 96 -11.92 -0.75 -16.42
CA PRO A 96 -11.72 -1.22 -15.06
C PRO A 96 -10.76 -0.30 -14.30
N LEU A 97 -11.08 -0.01 -13.05
CA LEU A 97 -10.25 0.79 -12.17
C LEU A 97 -9.29 -0.12 -11.40
N LEU A 98 -8.01 0.23 -11.36
CA LEU A 98 -6.99 -0.43 -10.58
C LEU A 98 -6.40 0.55 -9.57
N CYS A 99 -6.40 0.20 -8.28
CA CYS A 99 -5.57 0.84 -7.27
C CYS A 99 -4.26 0.08 -7.18
N TYR A 100 -3.15 0.75 -7.44
CA TYR A 100 -1.81 0.23 -7.27
C TYR A 100 -1.12 0.96 -6.13
N ASP A 101 -1.00 0.32 -4.99
CA ASP A 101 -0.34 0.83 -3.81
C ASP A 101 1.17 0.56 -3.92
N HIS A 102 2.01 1.62 -3.85
CA HIS A 102 3.45 1.50 -4.07
C HIS A 102 4.20 0.95 -2.85
N GLY A 103 5.39 0.40 -3.07
CA GLY A 103 6.31 -0.05 -2.03
C GLY A 103 6.94 1.10 -1.24
N THR A 104 7.92 0.76 -0.40
CA THR A 104 8.52 1.75 0.52
C THR A 104 9.25 2.86 -0.23
N GLU A 105 8.79 4.08 0.03
CA GLU A 105 9.45 5.33 -0.36
C GLU A 105 9.71 6.14 0.91
N ILE A 106 10.89 6.75 1.00
CA ILE A 106 11.26 7.66 2.10
C ILE A 106 11.31 9.11 1.63
N ARG A 107 11.63 9.30 0.34
CA ARG A 107 11.69 10.63 -0.26
C ARG A 107 10.32 11.08 -0.69
N ARG A 108 10.00 12.31 -0.31
CA ARG A 108 8.74 12.95 -0.72
C ARG A 108 8.71 13.22 -2.22
N GLU A 109 9.83 13.70 -2.77
CA GLU A 109 9.95 14.00 -4.19
C GLU A 109 9.95 12.72 -5.03
N ARG A 110 9.07 12.68 -6.01
CA ARG A 110 8.92 11.55 -6.92
C ARG A 110 9.29 11.95 -8.35
N GLU A 111 10.14 11.15 -8.97
CA GLU A 111 10.39 11.25 -10.40
C GLU A 111 9.32 10.48 -11.20
N ILE A 112 8.83 11.08 -12.29
CA ILE A 112 7.89 10.42 -13.20
C ILE A 112 8.69 9.81 -14.34
N THR A 113 8.91 8.51 -14.23
CA THR A 113 9.81 7.75 -15.12
C THR A 113 9.18 6.43 -15.55
N MET A 114 9.84 5.73 -16.50
CA MET A 114 9.48 4.34 -16.84
C MET A 114 10.26 3.33 -15.98
N ASN A 115 10.48 3.65 -14.70
CA ASN A 115 11.23 2.80 -13.78
C ASN A 115 10.34 2.33 -12.61
N GLY A 116 10.81 1.29 -11.91
CA GLY A 116 10.15 0.78 -10.71
C GLY A 116 8.69 0.39 -10.94
N GLU A 117 7.85 0.67 -9.95
CA GLU A 117 6.45 0.25 -9.94
C GLU A 117 5.56 1.07 -10.88
N GLN A 118 5.97 2.31 -11.25
CA GLN A 118 5.27 3.08 -12.30
C GLN A 118 5.25 2.34 -13.64
N THR A 119 6.28 1.54 -13.93
CA THR A 119 6.34 0.65 -15.10
C THR A 119 5.20 -0.36 -15.11
N LEU A 120 4.86 -0.91 -13.93
CA LEU A 120 3.75 -1.85 -13.80
C LEU A 120 2.42 -1.15 -14.05
N CYS A 121 2.24 0.07 -13.54
CA CYS A 121 1.07 0.90 -13.82
C CYS A 121 0.90 1.20 -15.31
N LEU A 122 1.98 1.56 -16.00
CA LEU A 122 1.99 1.73 -17.46
C LEU A 122 1.59 0.44 -18.18
N GLY A 123 2.07 -0.72 -17.69
CA GLY A 123 1.71 -2.03 -18.25
C GLY A 123 0.23 -2.37 -18.14
N PHE A 124 -0.40 -2.03 -17.03
CA PHE A 124 -1.86 -2.18 -16.87
C PHE A 124 -2.62 -1.16 -17.72
N ALA A 125 -2.20 0.12 -17.70
CA ALA A 125 -2.90 1.18 -18.39
C ALA A 125 -2.90 0.98 -19.92
N THR A 126 -1.76 0.62 -20.52
CA THR A 126 -1.69 0.35 -21.98
C THR A 126 -2.55 -0.84 -22.40
N ASP A 127 -2.89 -1.76 -21.47
CA ASP A 127 -3.81 -2.87 -21.71
C ASP A 127 -5.27 -2.55 -21.36
N GLY A 128 -5.56 -1.30 -20.99
CA GLY A 128 -6.92 -0.76 -20.87
C GLY A 128 -7.48 -0.69 -19.45
N TYR A 129 -6.63 -0.63 -18.42
CA TYR A 129 -7.02 -0.27 -17.06
C TYR A 129 -6.83 1.23 -16.82
N ALA A 130 -7.74 1.86 -16.10
CA ALA A 130 -7.48 3.15 -15.47
C ALA A 130 -6.77 2.89 -14.15
N VAL A 131 -5.55 3.42 -13.94
CA VAL A 131 -4.72 3.05 -12.79
C VAL A 131 -4.52 4.24 -11.86
N ALA A 132 -5.04 4.14 -10.65
CA ALA A 132 -4.77 5.05 -9.55
C ALA A 132 -3.52 4.57 -8.79
N PHE A 133 -2.56 5.47 -8.60
CA PHE A 133 -1.30 5.22 -7.90
C PHE A 133 -1.16 6.28 -6.80
N PRO A 134 -1.82 6.08 -5.62
CA PRO A 134 -1.79 7.04 -4.53
C PRO A 134 -0.38 7.20 -3.98
N ASP A 135 0.01 8.43 -3.69
CA ASP A 135 1.04 8.69 -2.70
C ASP A 135 0.36 8.58 -1.33
N TYR A 136 0.99 7.96 -0.38
CA TYR A 136 0.47 8.00 0.99
C TYR A 136 0.68 9.40 1.56
N VAL A 137 -0.14 9.77 2.58
CA VAL A 137 0.06 11.06 3.27
C VAL A 137 1.53 11.22 3.64
N GLY A 138 2.09 12.40 3.37
CA GLY A 138 3.50 12.72 3.61
C GLY A 138 4.43 12.47 2.44
N LEU A 139 3.95 11.87 1.36
CA LEU A 139 4.70 11.67 0.12
C LEU A 139 4.13 12.50 -1.03
N GLY A 140 4.85 12.55 -2.16
CA GLY A 140 4.48 13.38 -3.30
C GLY A 140 4.44 14.87 -2.93
N ILE A 141 3.47 15.58 -3.48
CA ILE A 141 3.21 16.99 -3.16
C ILE A 141 2.20 17.17 -2.00
N GLY A 142 1.89 16.10 -1.30
CA GLY A 142 1.00 16.08 -0.14
C GLY A 142 1.58 16.75 1.10
N GLU A 143 0.75 16.87 2.12
CA GLU A 143 1.09 17.49 3.42
C GLU A 143 1.52 16.45 4.44
N LYS A 144 2.06 16.94 5.57
CA LYS A 144 2.47 16.15 6.76
C LYS A 144 3.65 15.20 6.50
N ASP A 145 3.92 14.33 7.46
CA ASP A 145 4.92 13.28 7.36
C ASP A 145 4.26 11.93 7.10
N GLN A 146 5.00 11.03 6.46
CA GLN A 146 4.51 9.68 6.20
C GLN A 146 4.31 8.89 7.49
N LEU A 147 3.16 8.25 7.64
CA LEU A 147 2.89 7.26 8.67
C LEU A 147 3.15 5.85 8.10
N TYR A 148 4.42 5.46 8.11
CA TYR A 148 4.88 4.20 7.52
C TYR A 148 4.21 2.98 8.16
N LEU A 149 3.64 2.07 7.34
CA LEU A 149 2.88 0.89 7.76
C LEU A 149 1.72 1.22 8.74
N ASN A 150 1.13 2.41 8.65
CA ASN A 150 -0.13 2.71 9.32
C ASN A 150 -1.30 2.32 8.40
N ALA A 151 -1.94 1.22 8.73
CA ALA A 151 -2.96 0.59 7.89
C ALA A 151 -4.14 1.51 7.53
N GLU A 152 -4.62 2.30 8.50
CA GLU A 152 -5.74 3.24 8.28
C GLU A 152 -5.31 4.40 7.39
N SER A 153 -4.09 4.97 7.60
CA SER A 153 -3.56 6.08 6.81
C SER A 153 -3.34 5.69 5.34
N GLU A 154 -2.70 4.54 5.11
CA GLU A 154 -2.45 4.02 3.76
C GLU A 154 -3.77 3.73 3.03
N ALA A 155 -4.68 3.00 3.68
CA ALA A 155 -5.96 2.63 3.09
C ALA A 155 -6.86 3.84 2.80
N ARG A 156 -6.87 4.87 3.66
CA ARG A 156 -7.64 6.08 3.40
C ARG A 156 -7.09 6.87 2.24
N SER A 157 -5.77 7.05 2.17
CA SER A 157 -5.14 7.70 1.01
C SER A 157 -5.57 7.04 -0.30
N SER A 158 -5.60 5.70 -0.32
CA SER A 158 -6.00 4.93 -1.50
C SER A 158 -7.49 5.08 -1.82
N VAL A 159 -8.37 4.96 -0.83
CA VAL A 159 -9.83 5.12 -1.04
C VAL A 159 -10.18 6.54 -1.48
N ASP A 160 -9.57 7.56 -0.87
CA ASP A 160 -9.84 8.95 -1.21
C ASP A 160 -9.30 9.29 -2.62
N MET A 161 -8.19 8.70 -3.03
CA MET A 161 -7.74 8.81 -4.43
C MET A 161 -8.71 8.15 -5.41
N LEU A 162 -9.30 7.00 -5.08
CA LEU A 162 -10.33 6.37 -5.92
C LEU A 162 -11.55 7.29 -6.11
N ARG A 163 -11.94 8.05 -5.07
CA ARG A 163 -12.99 9.08 -5.16
C ARG A 163 -12.59 10.21 -6.09
N ALA A 164 -11.38 10.74 -5.91
CA ALA A 164 -10.85 11.81 -6.76
C ALA A 164 -10.77 11.39 -8.24
N VAL A 165 -10.42 10.13 -8.52
CA VAL A 165 -10.43 9.58 -9.89
C VAL A 165 -11.84 9.49 -10.45
N LYS A 166 -12.86 9.18 -9.64
CA LYS A 166 -14.26 9.25 -10.07
C LYS A 166 -14.69 10.69 -10.41
N ASP A 167 -14.30 11.68 -9.60
CA ASP A 167 -14.56 13.09 -9.88
C ASP A 167 -13.89 13.52 -11.20
N LEU A 168 -12.64 13.09 -11.41
CA LEU A 168 -11.86 13.39 -12.60
C LEU A 168 -12.48 12.77 -13.87
N SER A 169 -13.24 11.67 -13.75
CA SER A 169 -13.89 11.02 -14.89
C SER A 169 -14.88 11.93 -15.61
N ILE A 170 -15.54 12.78 -14.87
CA ILE A 170 -16.49 13.78 -15.42
C ILE A 170 -15.72 14.82 -16.23
N ILE A 171 -14.59 15.29 -15.70
CA ILE A 171 -13.79 16.36 -16.30
C ILE A 171 -13.08 15.90 -17.59
N LEU A 172 -12.46 14.72 -17.52
CA LEU A 172 -11.69 14.15 -18.64
C LEU A 172 -12.55 13.27 -19.59
N SER A 173 -13.85 13.14 -19.32
CA SER A 173 -14.82 12.39 -20.14
C SER A 173 -14.38 10.94 -20.41
N TYR A 174 -14.08 10.18 -19.33
CA TYR A 174 -13.90 8.74 -19.40
C TYR A 174 -14.94 8.02 -18.52
N ASP A 175 -15.19 6.76 -18.81
CA ASP A 175 -16.20 5.95 -18.14
C ASP A 175 -15.60 4.69 -17.50
N LEU A 176 -15.91 4.48 -16.21
CA LEU A 176 -15.49 3.33 -15.42
C LEU A 176 -16.58 2.25 -15.40
N ASN A 177 -16.20 0.99 -15.48
CA ASN A 177 -17.14 -0.14 -15.55
C ASN A 177 -17.49 -0.77 -14.19
N ASN A 178 -17.32 -0.06 -13.11
CA ASN A 178 -17.55 -0.52 -11.72
C ASN A 178 -16.73 -1.74 -11.28
N LYS A 179 -15.72 -2.18 -12.04
CA LYS A 179 -14.79 -3.21 -11.63
C LYS A 179 -13.57 -2.57 -10.98
N LEU A 180 -13.39 -2.81 -9.69
CA LEU A 180 -12.24 -2.34 -8.92
C LEU A 180 -11.28 -3.50 -8.65
N PHE A 181 -10.02 -3.29 -9.00
CA PHE A 181 -8.90 -4.16 -8.67
C PHE A 181 -7.95 -3.44 -7.71
N ILE A 182 -7.32 -4.18 -6.79
CA ILE A 182 -6.41 -3.60 -5.79
C ILE A 182 -5.15 -4.46 -5.72
N THR A 183 -3.98 -3.84 -5.83
CA THR A 183 -2.68 -4.51 -5.70
C THR A 183 -1.61 -3.55 -5.21
N GLY A 184 -0.48 -4.09 -4.85
CA GLY A 184 0.72 -3.38 -4.44
C GLY A 184 1.79 -4.35 -3.99
N TYR A 185 3.04 -3.92 -3.94
CA TYR A 185 4.20 -4.73 -3.59
C TYR A 185 4.86 -4.25 -2.31
N SER A 186 5.36 -5.17 -1.47
CA SER A 186 6.06 -4.83 -0.23
C SER A 186 5.17 -4.02 0.73
N GLN A 187 5.55 -2.81 1.15
CA GLN A 187 4.64 -1.88 1.86
C GLN A 187 3.32 -1.73 1.09
N GLY A 188 3.38 -1.62 -0.24
CA GLY A 188 2.18 -1.55 -1.06
C GLY A 188 1.30 -2.82 -0.99
N GLY A 189 1.90 -3.98 -0.73
CA GLY A 189 1.14 -5.20 -0.44
C GLY A 189 0.36 -5.10 0.87
N HIS A 190 0.95 -4.51 1.91
CA HIS A 190 0.27 -4.18 3.17
C HIS A 190 -0.85 -3.18 2.93
N ALA A 191 -0.57 -2.07 2.27
CA ALA A 191 -1.54 -1.03 1.94
C ALA A 191 -2.71 -1.56 1.09
N ALA A 192 -2.43 -2.40 0.08
CA ALA A 192 -3.46 -3.03 -0.75
C ALA A 192 -4.39 -3.96 0.06
N MET A 193 -3.84 -4.69 1.02
CA MET A 193 -4.65 -5.51 1.92
C MET A 193 -5.49 -4.66 2.87
N ALA A 194 -4.91 -3.59 3.44
CA ALA A 194 -5.60 -2.62 4.28
C ALA A 194 -6.73 -1.92 3.52
N THR A 195 -6.47 -1.48 2.28
CA THR A 195 -7.44 -0.83 1.39
C THR A 195 -8.61 -1.76 1.07
N HIS A 196 -8.36 -3.01 0.70
CA HIS A 196 -9.43 -3.98 0.46
C HIS A 196 -10.28 -4.21 1.71
N LYS A 197 -9.64 -4.40 2.87
CA LYS A 197 -10.34 -4.58 4.15
C LYS A 197 -11.19 -3.36 4.49
N LEU A 198 -10.64 -2.16 4.39
CA LEU A 198 -11.33 -0.91 4.68
C LEU A 198 -12.55 -0.71 3.77
N ILE A 199 -12.42 -0.97 2.46
CA ILE A 199 -13.54 -0.90 1.52
C ILE A 199 -14.64 -1.88 1.92
N GLN A 200 -14.31 -3.15 2.15
CA GLN A 200 -15.30 -4.15 2.51
C GLN A 200 -16.02 -3.81 3.82
N GLU A 201 -15.30 -3.30 4.82
CA GLU A 201 -15.86 -3.02 6.15
C GLU A 201 -16.66 -1.70 6.22
N LYS A 202 -16.26 -0.68 5.46
CA LYS A 202 -16.80 0.69 5.62
C LYS A 202 -17.35 1.32 4.35
N PHE A 203 -16.92 0.89 3.17
CA PHE A 203 -17.24 1.57 1.90
C PHE A 203 -17.77 0.61 0.82
N GLY A 204 -18.33 -0.54 1.24
CA GLY A 204 -18.90 -1.55 0.34
C GLY A 204 -20.06 -1.06 -0.53
N ASP A 205 -20.79 -0.05 -0.06
CA ASP A 205 -21.86 0.60 -0.84
C ASP A 205 -21.31 1.52 -1.94
N GLU A 206 -20.08 2.02 -1.78
CA GLU A 206 -19.44 2.95 -2.72
C GLU A 206 -18.53 2.24 -3.73
N PHE A 207 -17.81 1.22 -3.25
CA PHE A 207 -16.85 0.46 -4.03
C PHE A 207 -17.04 -1.03 -3.83
N GLN A 208 -17.10 -1.79 -4.92
CA GLN A 208 -17.10 -3.24 -4.88
C GLN A 208 -15.80 -3.79 -5.45
N VAL A 209 -14.99 -4.39 -4.59
CA VAL A 209 -13.72 -5.01 -5.02
C VAL A 209 -14.02 -6.23 -5.90
N THR A 210 -13.57 -6.21 -7.14
CA THR A 210 -13.70 -7.32 -8.07
C THR A 210 -12.69 -8.42 -7.77
N ALA A 211 -11.45 -8.05 -7.49
CA ALA A 211 -10.40 -8.92 -7.02
C ALA A 211 -9.23 -8.09 -6.45
N SER A 212 -8.47 -8.65 -5.52
CA SER A 212 -7.23 -8.06 -5.02
C SER A 212 -6.06 -9.03 -5.10
N SER A 213 -4.86 -8.48 -5.25
CA SER A 213 -3.63 -9.27 -5.27
C SER A 213 -2.50 -8.57 -4.49
N PRO A 214 -2.57 -8.53 -3.15
CA PRO A 214 -1.45 -8.09 -2.32
C PRO A 214 -0.22 -8.95 -2.56
N MET A 215 0.96 -8.32 -2.75
CA MET A 215 2.19 -9.01 -3.13
C MET A 215 3.30 -8.77 -2.09
N SER A 216 3.84 -9.84 -1.49
CA SER A 216 4.97 -9.84 -0.55
C SER A 216 4.88 -8.73 0.51
N GLY A 217 3.71 -8.52 1.10
CA GLY A 217 3.47 -7.49 2.11
C GLY A 217 3.72 -7.98 3.53
N PRO A 218 4.16 -7.09 4.46
CA PRO A 218 4.26 -7.37 5.88
C PRO A 218 2.87 -7.34 6.54
N TYR A 219 2.00 -8.30 6.20
CA TYR A 219 0.60 -8.33 6.63
C TYR A 219 0.42 -8.50 8.14
N ASP A 220 1.37 -9.17 8.79
CA ASP A 220 1.54 -9.20 10.24
C ASP A 220 2.76 -8.34 10.60
N VAL A 221 2.51 -7.06 10.85
CA VAL A 221 3.56 -6.08 11.17
C VAL A 221 4.26 -6.48 12.48
N TYR A 222 3.48 -6.99 13.46
CA TYR A 222 4.05 -7.47 14.71
C TYR A 222 5.03 -8.63 14.49
N PHE A 223 4.64 -9.66 13.74
CA PHE A 223 5.52 -10.76 13.40
C PHE A 223 6.76 -10.30 12.64
N THR A 224 6.60 -9.39 11.68
CA THR A 224 7.70 -8.87 10.85
C THR A 224 8.78 -8.22 11.72
N VAL A 225 8.36 -7.37 12.66
CA VAL A 225 9.25 -6.68 13.60
C VAL A 225 9.87 -7.68 14.59
N ASP A 226 9.06 -8.54 15.23
CA ASP A 226 9.55 -9.50 16.23
C ASP A 226 10.52 -10.55 15.65
N ASN A 227 10.23 -11.03 14.43
CA ASN A 227 11.09 -11.97 13.71
C ASN A 227 12.43 -11.36 13.29
N GLY A 228 12.49 -10.03 13.15
CA GLY A 228 13.67 -9.27 12.74
C GLY A 228 14.58 -8.81 13.86
N LYS A 229 14.17 -8.92 15.14
CA LYS A 229 14.87 -8.28 16.29
C LYS A 229 16.34 -8.60 16.45
N ASP A 230 16.76 -9.83 16.14
CA ASP A 230 18.14 -10.32 16.26
C ASP A 230 18.81 -10.56 14.90
N ARG A 231 18.22 -10.05 13.82
CA ARG A 231 18.70 -10.28 12.45
C ARG A 231 19.30 -9.01 11.84
N GLU A 232 20.19 -9.20 10.90
CA GLU A 232 20.64 -8.14 10.03
C GLU A 232 19.54 -7.81 9.02
N TYR A 233 19.29 -6.52 8.85
CA TYR A 233 18.39 -5.98 7.84
C TYR A 233 19.18 -5.45 6.66
N THR A 234 18.68 -5.65 5.44
CA THR A 234 19.21 -4.99 4.26
C THR A 234 18.99 -3.48 4.35
N TYR A 235 17.84 -3.08 4.92
CA TYR A 235 17.43 -1.69 5.10
C TYR A 235 17.01 -1.43 6.54
N PRO A 236 17.98 -1.19 7.46
CA PRO A 236 17.69 -0.96 8.88
C PRO A 236 16.82 0.27 9.14
N GLY A 237 16.77 1.23 8.21
CA GLY A 237 15.94 2.42 8.27
C GLY A 237 14.44 2.13 8.33
N PHE A 238 13.97 0.98 7.83
CA PHE A 238 12.55 0.62 7.88
C PHE A 238 12.02 0.57 9.32
N LEU A 239 12.82 0.05 10.27
CA LEU A 239 12.41 0.07 11.68
C LEU A 239 12.35 1.49 12.23
N MET A 240 13.24 2.38 11.80
CA MET A 240 13.24 3.79 12.24
C MET A 240 12.01 4.54 11.71
N MET A 241 11.62 4.30 10.46
CA MET A 241 10.37 4.84 9.87
C MET A 241 9.15 4.36 10.66
N LEU A 242 9.12 3.09 11.05
CA LEU A 242 8.01 2.52 11.82
C LEU A 242 7.96 3.07 13.26
N VAL A 243 9.11 3.24 13.92
CA VAL A 243 9.20 3.90 15.23
C VAL A 243 8.72 5.35 15.13
N LYS A 244 9.13 6.10 14.09
CA LYS A 244 8.61 7.45 13.85
C LYS A 244 7.09 7.46 13.71
N SER A 245 6.54 6.58 12.87
CA SER A 245 5.10 6.44 12.65
C SER A 245 4.34 6.16 13.96
N TYR A 246 4.89 5.32 14.85
CA TYR A 246 4.32 5.09 16.18
C TYR A 246 4.32 6.36 17.03
N TYR A 247 5.43 7.11 17.07
CA TYR A 247 5.50 8.34 17.86
C TYR A 247 4.54 9.40 17.32
N ASP A 248 4.52 9.61 16.02
CA ASP A 248 3.65 10.60 15.40
C ASP A 248 2.14 10.29 15.60
N THR A 249 1.80 9.00 15.65
CA THR A 249 0.40 8.55 15.80
C THR A 249 -0.06 8.45 17.25
N LYS A 250 0.77 7.89 18.15
CA LYS A 250 0.36 7.50 19.51
C LYS A 250 0.96 8.35 20.61
N LYS A 251 1.97 9.15 20.30
CA LYS A 251 2.67 10.01 21.27
C LYS A 251 2.79 11.45 20.76
N PRO A 252 1.67 12.14 20.50
CA PRO A 252 1.71 13.49 19.93
C PRO A 252 2.54 14.45 20.79
N GLY A 253 3.44 15.20 20.13
CA GLY A 253 4.34 16.13 20.81
C GLY A 253 5.60 15.51 21.43
N VAL A 254 5.75 14.18 21.38
CA VAL A 254 6.96 13.47 21.85
C VAL A 254 7.81 13.10 20.64
N ASN A 255 9.08 13.49 20.64
CA ASN A 255 9.98 13.20 19.52
C ASN A 255 10.50 11.75 19.63
N MET A 256 10.54 11.03 18.49
CA MET A 256 11.06 9.66 18.42
C MET A 256 12.52 9.51 18.89
N LYS A 257 13.30 10.61 18.99
CA LYS A 257 14.65 10.59 19.56
C LYS A 257 14.72 9.94 20.94
N GLU A 258 13.61 9.99 21.71
CA GLU A 258 13.54 9.35 23.04
C GLU A 258 13.65 7.82 22.98
N ALA A 259 13.37 7.22 21.82
CA ALA A 259 13.56 5.78 21.60
C ALA A 259 15.00 5.43 21.19
N LEU A 260 15.85 6.40 20.91
CA LEU A 260 17.16 6.18 20.28
C LEU A 260 18.31 6.45 21.24
N LYS A 261 19.35 5.61 21.17
CA LYS A 261 20.63 5.83 21.88
C LYS A 261 21.46 6.89 21.17
N ALA A 262 22.32 7.59 21.93
CA ALA A 262 23.39 8.39 21.31
C ALA A 262 24.34 7.47 20.50
N PRO A 263 24.81 7.89 19.31
CA PRO A 263 24.54 9.17 18.66
C PRO A 263 23.29 9.18 17.74
N TYR A 264 22.53 8.08 17.65
CA TYR A 264 21.39 7.92 16.73
C TYR A 264 20.25 8.89 17.02
N ASP A 265 20.06 9.28 18.28
CA ASP A 265 19.06 10.26 18.73
C ASP A 265 19.21 11.66 18.07
N SER A 266 20.41 12.01 17.69
CA SER A 266 20.73 13.28 17.03
C SER A 266 20.87 13.15 15.50
N ILE A 267 21.25 11.98 15.00
CA ILE A 267 21.52 11.73 13.57
C ILE A 267 20.27 11.29 12.81
N ILE A 268 19.48 10.36 13.36
CA ILE A 268 18.40 9.68 12.62
C ILE A 268 17.18 10.55 12.41
N PRO A 269 16.61 11.26 13.43
CA PRO A 269 15.38 12.00 13.24
C PRO A 269 15.45 13.07 12.13
N PRO A 270 16.56 13.84 11.96
CA PRO A 270 16.67 14.79 10.84
C PRO A 270 16.68 14.13 9.45
N LEU A 271 17.07 12.86 9.33
CA LEU A 271 17.10 12.14 8.05
C LEU A 271 15.74 11.56 7.65
N LEU A 272 14.75 11.64 8.54
CA LEU A 272 13.37 11.25 8.27
C LEU A 272 12.52 12.48 7.89
N ASP A 273 13.10 13.38 7.11
CA ASP A 273 12.57 14.69 6.70
C ASP A 273 11.81 14.65 5.34
N GLY A 274 11.79 13.49 4.69
CA GLY A 274 11.25 13.33 3.35
C GLY A 274 12.16 13.83 2.22
N CYS A 275 13.39 14.29 2.52
CA CYS A 275 14.36 14.73 1.54
C CYS A 275 15.52 13.73 1.39
N SER A 276 15.87 13.05 2.48
CA SER A 276 16.93 12.06 2.53
C SER A 276 16.54 10.75 1.87
N SER A 277 17.49 10.07 1.23
CA SER A 277 17.27 8.73 0.68
C SER A 277 17.41 7.65 1.76
N LEU A 278 16.84 6.46 1.50
CA LEU A 278 17.00 5.31 2.39
C LEU A 278 18.48 4.96 2.60
N SER A 279 19.31 5.02 1.57
CA SER A 279 20.75 4.76 1.70
C SER A 279 21.48 5.80 2.55
N GLN A 280 21.02 7.07 2.55
CA GLN A 280 21.55 8.10 3.46
C GLN A 280 21.15 7.83 4.91
N LEU A 281 19.98 7.28 5.16
CA LEU A 281 19.56 6.88 6.49
C LEU A 281 20.33 5.63 6.96
N ASP A 282 20.37 4.59 6.12
CA ASP A 282 20.93 3.28 6.46
C ASP A 282 22.44 3.32 6.78
N GLN A 283 23.21 4.22 6.13
CA GLN A 283 24.66 4.32 6.35
C GLN A 283 25.03 4.65 7.81
N TYR A 284 24.14 5.24 8.59
CA TYR A 284 24.35 5.58 9.99
C TYR A 284 23.80 4.53 10.95
N LEU A 285 23.05 3.56 10.45
CA LEU A 285 22.40 2.55 11.30
C LEU A 285 23.21 1.26 11.37
N PRO A 286 23.18 0.55 12.51
CA PRO A 286 23.72 -0.80 12.58
C PRO A 286 22.86 -1.76 11.75
N SER A 287 23.49 -2.80 11.18
CA SER A 287 22.78 -3.84 10.41
C SER A 287 21.66 -4.52 11.21
N ILE A 288 21.79 -4.58 12.53
CA ILE A 288 20.73 -4.97 13.47
C ILE A 288 20.11 -3.69 14.05
N PRO A 289 19.00 -3.17 13.52
CA PRO A 289 18.51 -1.83 13.84
C PRO A 289 18.08 -1.65 15.31
N TYR A 290 17.73 -2.72 16.00
CA TYR A 290 17.43 -2.70 17.44
C TYR A 290 18.58 -2.18 18.31
N LYS A 291 19.84 -2.30 17.84
CA LYS A 291 21.00 -1.77 18.55
C LYS A 291 21.04 -0.25 18.62
N ALA A 292 20.29 0.43 17.75
CA ALA A 292 20.13 1.88 17.79
C ALA A 292 19.07 2.35 18.80
N LEU A 293 18.20 1.44 19.26
CA LEU A 293 17.13 1.75 20.22
C LEU A 293 17.66 1.75 21.66
N THR A 294 17.04 2.54 22.56
CA THR A 294 17.36 2.53 23.98
C THR A 294 16.99 1.20 24.63
N ASP A 295 17.72 0.83 25.67
CA ASP A 295 17.42 -0.40 26.40
C ASP A 295 16.04 -0.36 27.06
N GLU A 296 15.58 0.83 27.48
CA GLU A 296 14.24 1.04 28.01
C GLU A 296 13.17 0.73 26.97
N PHE A 297 13.30 1.28 25.75
CA PHE A 297 12.36 1.02 24.66
C PHE A 297 12.32 -0.46 24.26
N VAL A 298 13.49 -1.09 24.14
CA VAL A 298 13.60 -2.52 23.80
C VAL A 298 13.02 -3.39 24.90
N ASN A 299 13.32 -3.11 26.19
CA ASN A 299 12.79 -3.86 27.33
C ASN A 299 11.27 -3.72 27.46
N ASP A 300 10.73 -2.50 27.26
CA ASP A 300 9.28 -2.30 27.20
C ASP A 300 8.67 -3.15 26.08
N TYR A 301 9.23 -3.05 24.85
CA TYR A 301 8.74 -3.85 23.73
C TYR A 301 8.79 -5.36 23.99
N LEU A 302 9.91 -5.90 24.52
CA LEU A 302 10.07 -7.34 24.68
C LEU A 302 9.26 -7.91 25.84
N HIS A 303 9.25 -7.24 26.99
CA HIS A 303 8.81 -7.81 28.27
C HIS A 303 7.49 -7.23 28.79
N ASN A 304 7.05 -6.04 28.34
CA ASN A 304 5.78 -5.48 28.74
C ASN A 304 4.66 -5.97 27.81
N PRO A 305 3.67 -6.77 28.29
CA PRO A 305 2.55 -7.19 27.48
C PRO A 305 1.66 -6.03 27.02
N ASN A 306 1.72 -4.89 27.74
CA ASN A 306 0.96 -3.68 27.47
C ASN A 306 1.80 -2.59 26.78
N SER A 307 2.97 -2.94 26.20
CA SER A 307 3.80 -2.00 25.46
C SER A 307 2.99 -1.31 24.36
N GLY A 308 3.01 0.03 24.35
CA GLY A 308 2.30 0.82 23.36
C GLY A 308 2.80 0.56 21.92
N PHE A 309 4.12 0.37 21.76
CA PHE A 309 4.67 0.01 20.44
C PHE A 309 4.21 -1.37 19.99
N LYS A 310 4.20 -2.38 20.87
CA LYS A 310 3.68 -3.72 20.58
C LYS A 310 2.20 -3.69 20.16
N GLN A 311 1.38 -2.90 20.86
CA GLN A 311 -0.03 -2.72 20.50
C GLN A 311 -0.19 -2.03 19.14
N TYR A 312 0.59 -0.98 18.88
CA TYR A 312 0.61 -0.28 17.59
C TYR A 312 0.93 -1.22 16.42
N LEU A 313 1.93 -2.11 16.56
CA LEU A 313 2.26 -3.09 15.53
C LEU A 313 1.09 -4.06 15.26
N LYS A 314 0.41 -4.51 16.31
CA LYS A 314 -0.76 -5.40 16.19
C LYS A 314 -1.97 -4.71 15.56
N GLU A 315 -2.22 -3.45 15.91
CA GLU A 315 -3.30 -2.63 15.32
C GLU A 315 -3.11 -2.42 13.83
N ASN A 316 -1.84 -2.33 13.38
CA ASN A 316 -1.49 -2.18 11.98
C ASN A 316 -1.26 -3.49 11.23
N SER A 317 -1.46 -4.64 11.89
CA SER A 317 -1.47 -5.95 11.23
C SER A 317 -2.81 -6.18 10.53
N VAL A 318 -2.78 -6.48 9.22
CA VAL A 318 -3.96 -6.44 8.35
C VAL A 318 -4.45 -7.81 7.89
N TYR A 319 -3.88 -8.89 8.41
CA TYR A 319 -4.14 -10.26 7.93
C TYR A 319 -5.39 -10.93 8.53
N ASN A 320 -5.87 -10.48 9.71
CA ASN A 320 -6.91 -11.18 10.46
C ASN A 320 -8.32 -10.66 10.12
N TRP A 321 -8.87 -11.12 9.01
CA TRP A 321 -10.24 -10.83 8.56
C TRP A 321 -10.73 -11.89 7.55
N LYS A 322 -11.93 -11.74 7.01
CA LYS A 322 -12.52 -12.63 6.00
C LYS A 322 -12.77 -11.84 4.71
N PRO A 323 -11.89 -11.88 3.71
CA PRO A 323 -12.18 -11.30 2.40
C PRO A 323 -13.30 -12.04 1.69
N GLU A 324 -14.26 -11.28 1.16
CA GLU A 324 -15.39 -11.79 0.37
C GLU A 324 -15.05 -11.84 -1.11
N ALA A 325 -14.36 -10.82 -1.62
CA ALA A 325 -13.90 -10.80 -3.00
C ALA A 325 -12.68 -11.73 -3.20
N PRO A 326 -12.47 -12.26 -4.42
CA PRO A 326 -11.31 -13.07 -4.75
C PRO A 326 -9.99 -12.36 -4.43
N MET A 327 -9.10 -13.04 -3.68
CA MET A 327 -7.79 -12.54 -3.30
C MET A 327 -6.68 -13.54 -3.67
N GLN A 328 -5.58 -13.03 -4.22
CA GLN A 328 -4.37 -13.81 -4.49
C GLN A 328 -3.20 -13.20 -3.71
N LEU A 329 -2.57 -13.96 -2.82
CA LEU A 329 -1.37 -13.56 -2.08
C LEU A 329 -0.14 -14.07 -2.83
N CYS A 330 0.60 -13.15 -3.46
CA CYS A 330 1.86 -13.47 -4.15
C CYS A 330 3.04 -13.35 -3.18
N TYR A 331 3.99 -14.30 -3.26
CA TYR A 331 5.20 -14.31 -2.41
C TYR A 331 6.34 -15.09 -3.05
N CYS A 332 7.56 -14.91 -2.55
CA CYS A 332 8.72 -15.73 -2.89
C CYS A 332 9.36 -16.31 -1.62
N ASN A 333 9.85 -17.55 -1.71
CA ASN A 333 10.34 -18.26 -0.51
C ASN A 333 11.70 -17.74 0.01
N SER A 334 12.50 -17.12 -0.85
CA SER A 334 13.82 -16.58 -0.48
C SER A 334 13.81 -15.06 -0.31
N ASP A 335 12.62 -14.49 -0.08
CA ASP A 335 12.44 -13.08 0.22
C ASP A 335 13.12 -12.76 1.57
N GLU A 336 14.16 -11.92 1.52
CA GLU A 336 14.97 -11.56 2.68
C GLU A 336 14.46 -10.35 3.44
N GLU A 337 13.60 -9.55 2.81
CA GLU A 337 13.05 -8.33 3.42
C GLU A 337 11.70 -8.62 4.09
N VAL A 338 10.78 -9.23 3.36
CA VAL A 338 9.47 -9.61 3.89
C VAL A 338 9.36 -11.14 3.93
N ASN A 339 9.49 -11.71 5.11
CA ASN A 339 9.38 -13.13 5.30
C ASN A 339 8.06 -13.66 4.73
N TYR A 340 8.16 -14.65 3.81
CA TYR A 340 7.01 -15.26 3.15
C TYR A 340 5.96 -15.84 4.11
N GLN A 341 6.33 -16.08 5.37
CA GLN A 341 5.40 -16.53 6.41
C GLN A 341 4.24 -15.54 6.60
N ASN A 342 4.44 -14.24 6.33
CA ASN A 342 3.35 -13.26 6.29
C ASN A 342 2.20 -13.70 5.37
N SER A 343 2.54 -14.16 4.15
CA SER A 343 1.52 -14.63 3.19
C SER A 343 0.86 -15.94 3.62
N LEU A 344 1.63 -16.85 4.23
CA LEU A 344 1.09 -18.12 4.73
C LEU A 344 0.14 -17.87 5.92
N THR A 345 0.57 -17.09 6.91
CA THR A 345 -0.25 -16.73 8.09
C THR A 345 -1.54 -16.02 7.67
N ALA A 346 -1.45 -15.07 6.73
CA ALA A 346 -2.63 -14.39 6.21
C ALA A 346 -3.61 -15.36 5.55
N TYR A 347 -3.13 -16.24 4.68
CA TYR A 347 -3.95 -17.26 4.02
C TYR A 347 -4.63 -18.21 5.02
N GLU A 348 -3.88 -18.76 5.97
CA GLU A 348 -4.38 -19.68 6.98
C GLU A 348 -5.43 -19.01 7.86
N THR A 349 -5.16 -17.78 8.32
CA THR A 349 -6.08 -17.03 9.17
C THR A 349 -7.37 -16.67 8.43
N MET A 350 -7.28 -16.14 7.22
CA MET A 350 -8.44 -15.80 6.40
C MET A 350 -9.30 -17.03 6.07
N THR A 351 -8.65 -18.17 5.79
CA THR A 351 -9.33 -19.45 5.55
C THR A 351 -10.03 -19.94 6.82
N LYS A 352 -9.36 -19.85 7.98
CA LYS A 352 -9.95 -20.18 9.29
C LYS A 352 -11.15 -19.28 9.62
N ASN A 353 -11.10 -18.01 9.21
CA ASN A 353 -12.22 -17.07 9.34
C ASN A 353 -13.36 -17.34 8.34
N GLY A 354 -13.24 -18.39 7.53
CA GLY A 354 -14.27 -18.86 6.61
C GLY A 354 -14.23 -18.25 5.21
N SER A 355 -13.11 -17.64 4.78
CA SER A 355 -12.95 -17.23 3.39
C SER A 355 -12.62 -18.42 2.49
N THR A 356 -13.35 -18.55 1.39
CA THR A 356 -13.12 -19.56 0.33
C THR A 356 -12.46 -18.93 -0.91
N ASN A 357 -12.23 -17.63 -0.91
CA ASN A 357 -11.85 -16.85 -2.07
C ASN A 357 -10.36 -16.42 -2.06
N VAL A 358 -9.60 -16.80 -1.03
CA VAL A 358 -8.17 -16.51 -0.93
C VAL A 358 -7.34 -17.65 -1.49
N LYS A 359 -6.27 -17.34 -2.20
CA LYS A 359 -5.29 -18.32 -2.68
C LYS A 359 -3.87 -17.81 -2.56
N LEU A 360 -2.95 -18.73 -2.34
CA LEU A 360 -1.52 -18.48 -2.37
C LEU A 360 -0.97 -18.60 -3.80
N ARG A 361 -0.02 -17.72 -4.12
CA ARG A 361 0.73 -17.77 -5.38
C ARG A 361 2.22 -17.60 -5.11
N MET A 362 2.95 -18.72 -5.04
CA MET A 362 4.40 -18.66 -5.01
C MET A 362 4.92 -18.15 -6.36
N SER A 363 5.52 -16.96 -6.35
CA SER A 363 6.05 -16.30 -7.55
C SER A 363 7.46 -16.81 -7.89
N GLY A 364 8.25 -17.28 -6.91
CA GLY A 364 9.54 -17.91 -7.12
C GLY A 364 10.10 -18.55 -5.85
N LYS A 365 10.90 -19.65 -6.02
CA LYS A 365 11.53 -20.32 -4.88
C LYS A 365 12.81 -19.62 -4.41
N LYS A 366 13.57 -19.08 -5.37
CA LYS A 366 14.93 -18.56 -5.13
C LYS A 366 15.05 -17.05 -5.26
N PHE A 367 13.97 -16.36 -5.62
CA PHE A 367 14.02 -14.93 -5.81
C PHE A 367 14.00 -14.20 -4.47
N LYS A 368 14.90 -13.24 -4.40
CA LYS A 368 14.95 -12.21 -3.37
C LYS A 368 13.84 -11.20 -3.57
N HIS A 369 13.66 -10.30 -2.62
CA HIS A 369 12.54 -9.35 -2.58
C HIS A 369 12.37 -8.59 -3.91
N VAL A 370 13.39 -7.89 -4.37
CA VAL A 370 13.32 -7.06 -5.59
C VAL A 370 13.00 -7.89 -6.84
N ASN A 371 13.64 -9.05 -7.01
CA ASN A 371 13.42 -9.91 -8.18
C ASN A 371 12.05 -10.62 -8.14
N CYS A 372 11.49 -10.80 -6.96
CA CYS A 372 10.15 -11.37 -6.77
C CYS A 372 9.05 -10.48 -7.36
N ALA A 373 9.22 -9.14 -7.27
CA ALA A 373 8.22 -8.15 -7.68
C ALA A 373 7.74 -8.34 -9.12
N LEU A 374 8.68 -8.57 -10.05
CA LEU A 374 8.37 -8.75 -11.47
C LEU A 374 7.41 -9.94 -11.70
N PHE A 375 7.72 -11.10 -11.13
CA PHE A 375 6.92 -12.31 -11.33
C PHE A 375 5.60 -12.24 -10.57
N ALA A 376 5.59 -11.64 -9.38
CA ALA A 376 4.38 -11.38 -8.61
C ALA A 376 3.41 -10.48 -9.42
N ALA A 377 3.92 -9.40 -10.02
CA ALA A 377 3.13 -8.49 -10.86
C ALA A 377 2.55 -9.18 -12.11
N VAL A 378 3.33 -10.05 -12.78
CA VAL A 378 2.84 -10.82 -13.92
C VAL A 378 1.72 -11.78 -13.52
N TYR A 379 1.84 -12.50 -12.39
CA TYR A 379 0.76 -13.35 -11.90
C TYR A 379 -0.46 -12.55 -11.46
N THR A 380 -0.26 -11.38 -10.88
CA THR A 380 -1.33 -10.45 -10.53
C THR A 380 -2.09 -9.98 -11.76
N LYS A 381 -1.38 -9.56 -12.82
CA LYS A 381 -2.01 -9.17 -14.08
C LYS A 381 -2.83 -10.31 -14.69
N MET A 382 -2.31 -11.52 -14.72
CA MET A 382 -3.04 -12.69 -15.21
C MET A 382 -4.30 -12.97 -14.38
N PHE A 383 -4.21 -12.80 -13.08
CA PHE A 383 -5.32 -12.99 -12.16
C PHE A 383 -6.42 -11.95 -12.40
N PHE A 384 -6.06 -10.69 -12.56
CA PHE A 384 -7.01 -9.61 -12.85
C PHE A 384 -7.64 -9.73 -14.23
N ASP A 385 -6.83 -10.01 -15.28
CA ASP A 385 -7.35 -10.24 -16.64
C ASP A 385 -8.37 -11.39 -16.69
N ALA A 386 -8.18 -12.43 -15.89
CA ALA A 386 -9.13 -13.55 -15.80
C ALA A 386 -10.44 -13.12 -15.16
N HIS A 387 -10.42 -12.32 -14.09
CA HIS A 387 -11.63 -11.80 -13.44
C HIS A 387 -12.32 -10.72 -14.28
N LEU A 388 -11.57 -9.94 -15.03
CA LEU A 388 -12.12 -8.95 -15.94
C LEU A 388 -12.96 -9.59 -17.06
N LYS A 389 -12.51 -10.73 -17.59
CA LYS A 389 -13.12 -11.44 -18.72
C LYS A 389 -14.16 -12.50 -18.33
N GLY A 390 -14.39 -12.71 -17.04
CA GLY A 390 -15.26 -13.79 -16.56
C GLY A 390 -14.75 -15.22 -16.89
N GLY A 391 -13.46 -15.35 -17.22
CA GLY A 391 -12.83 -16.60 -17.67
C GLY A 391 -12.23 -17.44 -16.54
N ASN A 392 -11.43 -18.45 -16.92
CA ASN A 392 -10.78 -19.36 -15.97
C ASN A 392 -9.93 -18.59 -14.94
N LYS A 393 -10.30 -18.71 -13.66
CA LYS A 393 -9.69 -18.01 -12.51
C LYS A 393 -8.17 -18.19 -12.34
N ASN A 394 -7.56 -19.12 -13.08
CA ASN A 394 -6.12 -19.40 -13.05
C ASN A 394 -5.34 -18.82 -14.25
N GLY A 395 -6.01 -18.16 -15.19
CA GLY A 395 -5.42 -17.72 -16.45
C GLY A 395 -5.07 -18.88 -17.41
N PRO A 396 -4.70 -18.60 -18.67
CA PRO A 396 -4.34 -19.62 -19.64
C PRO A 396 -3.10 -20.41 -19.23
N LEU A 397 -3.16 -21.75 -19.30
CA LEU A 397 -2.06 -22.66 -18.95
C LEU A 397 -0.74 -22.29 -19.66
N MET A 398 -0.84 -21.96 -20.94
CA MET A 398 0.32 -21.59 -21.77
C MET A 398 1.05 -20.34 -21.25
N LYS A 399 0.32 -19.30 -20.78
CA LYS A 399 0.92 -18.12 -20.16
C LYS A 399 1.69 -18.46 -18.89
N ARG A 400 1.13 -19.35 -18.07
CA ARG A 400 1.77 -19.81 -16.83
C ARG A 400 3.06 -20.58 -17.12
N MET A 401 3.06 -21.49 -18.10
CA MET A 401 4.25 -22.25 -18.51
C MET A 401 5.36 -21.33 -19.01
N LEU A 402 5.04 -20.29 -19.79
CA LEU A 402 6.03 -19.33 -20.29
C LEU A 402 6.65 -18.48 -19.17
N ILE A 403 5.88 -18.13 -18.15
CA ILE A 403 6.40 -17.45 -16.96
C ILE A 403 7.37 -18.37 -16.21
N ASP A 404 7.01 -19.64 -16.04
CA ASP A 404 7.87 -20.60 -15.34
C ASP A 404 9.18 -20.87 -16.13
N ILE A 405 9.14 -20.85 -17.46
CA ILE A 405 10.34 -20.87 -18.32
C ILE A 405 11.14 -19.56 -18.13
N GLY A 406 10.48 -18.41 -18.15
CA GLY A 406 11.13 -17.11 -17.93
C GLY A 406 11.88 -17.01 -16.61
N LYS A 407 11.37 -17.62 -15.54
CA LYS A 407 12.05 -17.70 -14.23
C LYS A 407 13.40 -18.42 -14.28
N LEU A 408 13.59 -19.35 -15.21
CA LEU A 408 14.87 -20.05 -15.38
C LEU A 408 15.96 -19.15 -15.97
N ALA A 409 15.57 -18.09 -16.67
CA ALA A 409 16.49 -17.14 -17.30
C ALA A 409 16.90 -15.98 -16.37
N VAL A 410 16.18 -15.77 -15.28
CA VAL A 410 16.48 -14.70 -14.30
C VAL A 410 17.35 -15.26 -13.19
N LYS A 411 18.50 -14.62 -12.94
CA LYS A 411 19.37 -14.97 -11.80
C LYS A 411 18.62 -14.69 -10.49
N PRO A 412 18.78 -15.58 -9.51
CA PRO A 412 18.16 -15.39 -8.18
C PRO A 412 18.67 -14.15 -7.47
#